data_1862a2dd0ee731f69bebb4439049ea29
#
_entry.id   1862a2dd0ee731f69bebb4439049ea29
#
_cell.length_a   1.000
_cell.length_b   1.000
_cell.length_c   1.000
_cell.angle_alpha   90.00
_cell.angle_beta   90.00
_cell.angle_gamma   90.00
#
_symmetry.space_group_name_H-M   'P 1'
#
loop_
_entity.id
_entity.type
_entity.pdbx_description
1 polymer ?
#
loop_
_entity_poly.entity_id
_entity_poly.type
_entity_poly.pdbx_seq_one_letter_code
_entity_poly.pdbx_strand_id
1 'polypeptide(L)'
;MEQKHPLPPFTLESAKQKIQIAEDAWNSRDPVRVSQGYTVNSEWRNRNVFLYGRSAIVAFLTEKWKKELDYKLVKEYWAHTDNRIAVRFEYEFRNEKGEWFRAYGNENWEYDENGLMQRRFASINDLAITESDRKFKNLL
;
A
#
# COMPACT_ATOMS: atom_id res chain seq x y z
N MET A 1 -16.87 5.53 -17.73
CA MET A 1 -15.55 5.94 -17.17
C MET A 1 -15.44 5.48 -15.73
N GLU A 2 -14.34 4.85 -15.40
CA GLU A 2 -14.12 4.31 -14.06
C GLU A 2 -13.84 5.43 -13.05
N GLN A 3 -14.55 5.43 -11.92
CA GLN A 3 -14.33 6.37 -10.83
C GLN A 3 -14.24 5.61 -9.51
N LYS A 4 -13.35 6.08 -8.64
CA LYS A 4 -13.16 5.53 -7.29
C LYS A 4 -13.27 6.68 -6.28
N HIS A 5 -14.44 6.77 -5.66
CA HIS A 5 -14.66 7.77 -4.62
C HIS A 5 -13.90 7.44 -3.32
N PRO A 6 -13.53 8.46 -2.55
CA PRO A 6 -13.71 9.89 -2.79
C PRO A 6 -12.79 10.42 -3.88
N LEU A 7 -13.26 11.44 -4.59
CA LEU A 7 -12.51 12.09 -5.67
C LEU A 7 -11.70 13.27 -5.13
N PRO A 8 -10.57 13.63 -5.78
CA PRO A 8 -9.90 14.88 -5.45
C PRO A 8 -10.75 16.09 -5.88
N PRO A 9 -10.57 17.28 -5.28
CA PRO A 9 -9.56 17.57 -4.25
C PRO A 9 -9.94 16.98 -2.90
N PHE A 10 -8.94 16.47 -2.20
CA PHE A 10 -9.18 15.80 -0.92
C PHE A 10 -9.33 16.78 0.24
N THR A 11 -10.18 16.41 1.19
CA THR A 11 -10.24 17.03 2.50
C THR A 11 -9.47 16.12 3.47
N LEU A 12 -9.28 16.56 4.71
CA LEU A 12 -8.69 15.70 5.75
C LEU A 12 -9.47 14.39 5.86
N GLU A 13 -10.79 14.48 5.89
CA GLU A 13 -11.66 13.31 6.03
C GLU A 13 -11.54 12.38 4.82
N SER A 14 -11.64 12.92 3.60
CA SER A 14 -11.59 12.08 2.41
C SER A 14 -10.21 11.50 2.16
N ALA A 15 -9.13 12.22 2.52
CA ALA A 15 -7.79 11.67 2.49
C ALA A 15 -7.66 10.46 3.41
N LYS A 16 -8.21 10.55 4.63
CA LYS A 16 -8.21 9.42 5.57
C LYS A 16 -9.03 8.24 5.05
N GLN A 17 -10.13 8.51 4.36
CA GLN A 17 -10.93 7.45 3.73
C GLN A 17 -10.12 6.72 2.65
N LYS A 18 -9.38 7.45 1.81
CA LYS A 18 -8.50 6.85 0.79
C LYS A 18 -7.45 5.95 1.44
N ILE A 19 -6.89 6.39 2.56
CA ILE A 19 -5.88 5.60 3.28
C ILE A 19 -6.49 4.31 3.81
N GLN A 20 -7.68 4.37 4.40
CA GLN A 20 -8.35 3.18 4.92
C GLN A 20 -8.71 2.21 3.80
N ILE A 21 -9.21 2.71 2.68
CA ILE A 21 -9.52 1.87 1.50
C ILE A 21 -8.26 1.14 1.02
N ALA A 22 -7.13 1.85 0.94
CA ALA A 22 -5.86 1.25 0.53
C ALA A 22 -5.39 0.20 1.54
N GLU A 23 -5.43 0.52 2.84
CA GLU A 23 -5.05 -0.43 3.88
C GLU A 23 -5.88 -1.72 3.80
N ASP A 24 -7.19 -1.59 3.66
CA ASP A 24 -8.09 -2.74 3.56
C ASP A 24 -7.80 -3.58 2.32
N ALA A 25 -7.56 -2.93 1.17
CA ALA A 25 -7.24 -3.63 -0.06
C ALA A 25 -5.93 -4.42 0.06
N TRP A 26 -4.88 -3.79 0.59
CA TRP A 26 -3.59 -4.45 0.76
C TRP A 26 -3.67 -5.59 1.78
N ASN A 27 -4.43 -5.42 2.86
CA ASN A 27 -4.62 -6.48 3.87
C ASN A 27 -5.44 -7.65 3.34
N SER A 28 -6.18 -7.48 2.25
CA SER A 28 -6.86 -8.59 1.59
C SER A 28 -5.87 -9.55 0.92
N ARG A 29 -4.67 -9.08 0.62
CA ARG A 29 -3.61 -9.83 -0.09
C ARG A 29 -4.09 -10.35 -1.44
N ASP A 30 -4.98 -9.60 -2.07
CA ASP A 30 -5.52 -9.89 -3.39
C ASP A 30 -4.93 -8.90 -4.39
N PRO A 31 -3.97 -9.33 -5.24
CA PRO A 31 -3.31 -8.43 -6.17
C PRO A 31 -4.25 -7.74 -7.15
N VAL A 32 -5.26 -8.44 -7.61
CA VAL A 32 -6.24 -7.88 -8.56
C VAL A 32 -7.06 -6.79 -7.88
N ARG A 33 -7.54 -7.05 -6.65
CA ARG A 33 -8.29 -6.05 -5.88
C ARG A 33 -7.45 -4.78 -5.67
N VAL A 34 -6.19 -4.94 -5.27
CA VAL A 34 -5.29 -3.79 -5.07
C VAL A 34 -5.13 -3.01 -6.37
N SER A 35 -4.90 -3.72 -7.49
CA SER A 35 -4.64 -3.08 -8.78
C SER A 35 -5.77 -2.19 -9.26
N GLN A 36 -6.99 -2.47 -8.85
CA GLN A 36 -8.18 -1.71 -9.28
C GLN A 36 -8.22 -0.28 -8.74
N GLY A 37 -7.44 0.03 -7.72
CA GLY A 37 -7.31 1.39 -7.19
C GLY A 37 -6.35 2.28 -7.98
N TYR A 38 -5.68 1.73 -8.98
CA TYR A 38 -4.64 2.42 -9.74
C TYR A 38 -5.07 2.63 -11.19
N THR A 39 -4.51 3.67 -11.82
CA THR A 39 -4.77 3.89 -13.25
C THR A 39 -4.14 2.75 -14.07
N VAL A 40 -4.67 2.55 -15.28
CA VAL A 40 -4.18 1.48 -16.18
C VAL A 40 -2.69 1.62 -16.44
N ASN A 41 -2.20 2.86 -16.50
CA ASN A 41 -0.79 3.18 -16.76
C ASN A 41 -0.07 3.76 -15.53
N SER A 42 -0.50 3.38 -14.34
CA SER A 42 0.05 3.89 -13.09
C SER A 42 1.56 3.68 -12.98
N GLU A 43 2.22 4.66 -12.39
CA GLU A 43 3.67 4.64 -12.19
C GLU A 43 3.99 4.34 -10.72
N TRP A 44 4.83 3.33 -10.50
CA TRP A 44 5.23 2.91 -9.17
C TRP A 44 6.73 2.92 -8.99
N ARG A 45 7.17 3.32 -7.82
CA ARG A 45 8.45 2.91 -7.27
C ARG A 45 8.18 2.27 -5.91
N ASN A 46 8.65 1.04 -5.73
CA ASN A 46 8.60 0.33 -4.46
C ASN A 46 10.01 -0.07 -4.10
N ARG A 47 10.60 0.58 -3.10
CA ARG A 47 12.03 0.44 -2.78
C ARG A 47 12.86 0.86 -4.00
N ASN A 48 13.59 -0.06 -4.61
CA ASN A 48 14.36 0.17 -5.84
C ASN A 48 13.75 -0.51 -7.07
N VAL A 49 12.48 -0.92 -6.97
CA VAL A 49 11.76 -1.58 -8.07
C VAL A 49 10.82 -0.55 -8.71
N PHE A 50 10.90 -0.44 -10.02
CA PHE A 50 10.07 0.49 -10.80
C PHE A 50 9.10 -0.32 -11.65
N LEU A 51 7.81 0.04 -11.58
CA LEU A 51 6.73 -0.66 -12.27
C LEU A 51 5.83 0.33 -13.00
N TYR A 52 5.25 -0.13 -14.10
CA TYR A 52 4.29 0.67 -14.85
C TYR A 52 3.08 -0.19 -15.22
N GLY A 53 1.89 0.27 -14.81
CA GLY A 53 0.63 -0.33 -15.22
C GLY A 53 0.12 -1.44 -14.29
N ARG A 54 -1.20 -1.70 -14.41
CA ARG A 54 -1.89 -2.67 -13.55
C ARG A 54 -1.33 -4.09 -13.66
N SER A 55 -0.99 -4.53 -14.86
CA SER A 55 -0.47 -5.90 -15.04
C SER A 55 0.84 -6.11 -14.28
N ALA A 56 1.74 -5.11 -14.33
CA ALA A 56 2.99 -5.18 -13.60
C ALA A 56 2.75 -5.16 -12.08
N ILE A 57 1.77 -4.36 -11.63
CA ILE A 57 1.39 -4.29 -10.22
C ILE A 57 0.89 -5.65 -9.73
N VAL A 58 -0.01 -6.28 -10.50
CA VAL A 58 -0.53 -7.62 -10.15
C VAL A 58 0.59 -8.63 -10.06
N ALA A 59 1.50 -8.65 -11.03
CA ALA A 59 2.63 -9.59 -11.03
C ALA A 59 3.53 -9.37 -9.81
N PHE A 60 3.84 -8.12 -9.50
CA PHE A 60 4.68 -7.77 -8.34
C PHE A 60 4.04 -8.22 -7.03
N LEU A 61 2.75 -7.91 -6.83
CA LEU A 61 2.04 -8.25 -5.60
C LEU A 61 1.83 -9.76 -5.45
N THR A 62 1.63 -10.47 -6.56
CA THR A 62 1.52 -11.92 -6.53
C THR A 62 2.79 -12.55 -5.95
N GLU A 63 3.96 -12.10 -6.40
CA GLU A 63 5.23 -12.59 -5.86
C GLU A 63 5.46 -12.13 -4.42
N LYS A 64 5.07 -10.90 -4.09
CA LYS A 64 5.21 -10.36 -2.74
C LYS A 64 4.51 -11.26 -1.72
N TRP A 65 3.24 -11.59 -1.96
CA TRP A 65 2.46 -12.35 -0.96
C TRP A 65 2.68 -13.86 -1.01
N LYS A 66 3.43 -14.36 -1.97
CA LYS A 66 4.01 -15.71 -1.91
C LYS A 66 5.16 -15.79 -0.91
N LYS A 67 5.90 -14.69 -0.75
CA LYS A 67 7.10 -14.63 0.08
C LYS A 67 6.84 -14.01 1.45
N GLU A 68 5.89 -13.10 1.55
CA GLU A 68 5.54 -12.40 2.79
C GLU A 68 4.28 -13.01 3.36
N LEU A 69 4.47 -13.96 4.28
CA LEU A 69 3.37 -14.73 4.87
C LEU A 69 2.85 -14.03 6.11
N ASP A 70 1.58 -14.27 6.46
CA ASP A 70 0.90 -13.66 7.61
C ASP A 70 1.04 -12.14 7.65
N TYR A 71 0.98 -11.55 6.48
CA TYR A 71 1.13 -10.12 6.25
C TYR A 71 0.01 -9.32 6.91
N LYS A 72 0.38 -8.24 7.61
CA LYS A 72 -0.56 -7.31 8.22
C LYS A 72 0.01 -5.90 8.16
N LEU A 73 -0.80 -4.98 7.65
CA LEU A 73 -0.41 -3.59 7.36
C LEU A 73 -1.27 -2.61 8.14
N VAL A 74 -0.64 -1.57 8.66
CA VAL A 74 -1.32 -0.40 9.24
C VAL A 74 -0.75 0.85 8.60
N LYS A 75 -1.63 1.71 8.08
CA LYS A 75 -1.26 2.98 7.45
C LYS A 75 -1.70 4.14 8.33
N GLU A 76 -0.91 5.21 8.29
CA GLU A 76 -1.17 6.42 9.06
C GLU A 76 -1.17 7.62 8.12
N TYR A 77 -2.21 8.46 8.22
CA TYR A 77 -2.25 9.74 7.52
C TYR A 77 -1.11 10.64 7.98
N TRP A 78 -0.38 11.24 7.05
CA TRP A 78 0.66 12.21 7.36
C TRP A 78 0.28 13.61 6.90
N ALA A 79 -0.05 13.78 5.62
CA ALA A 79 -0.42 15.08 5.05
C ALA A 79 -1.12 14.88 3.72
N HIS A 80 -1.77 15.93 3.22
CA HIS A 80 -2.35 15.92 1.87
C HIS A 80 -2.40 17.33 1.28
N THR A 81 -2.47 17.40 -0.03
CA THR A 81 -2.83 18.60 -0.77
C THR A 81 -3.62 18.15 -1.99
N ASP A 82 -4.63 18.90 -2.37
CA ASP A 82 -5.40 18.69 -3.61
C ASP A 82 -5.57 17.19 -3.98
N ASN A 83 -4.71 16.65 -4.85
CA ASN A 83 -4.79 15.28 -5.32
C ASN A 83 -3.64 14.40 -4.81
N ARG A 84 -2.91 14.84 -3.80
CA ARG A 84 -1.76 14.11 -3.24
C ARG A 84 -1.95 13.79 -1.77
N ILE A 85 -1.51 12.58 -1.38
CA ILE A 85 -1.57 12.13 0.01
C ILE A 85 -0.21 11.56 0.39
N ALA A 86 0.32 11.99 1.53
CA ALA A 86 1.53 11.43 2.12
C ALA A 86 1.13 10.51 3.27
N VAL A 87 1.70 9.31 3.31
CA VAL A 87 1.31 8.23 4.21
C VAL A 87 2.54 7.64 4.86
N ARG A 88 2.43 7.33 6.15
CA ARG A 88 3.40 6.48 6.85
C ARG A 88 2.74 5.13 7.04
N PHE A 89 3.56 4.07 7.06
CA PHE A 89 3.00 2.74 7.31
C PHE A 89 4.02 1.81 7.97
N GLU A 90 3.47 0.78 8.59
CA GLU A 90 4.23 -0.36 9.08
C GLU A 90 3.50 -1.61 8.64
N TYR A 91 4.24 -2.65 8.31
CA TYR A 91 3.64 -3.96 8.16
C TYR A 91 4.56 -5.04 8.69
N GLU A 92 3.94 -6.15 9.09
CA GLU A 92 4.68 -7.29 9.60
C GLU A 92 4.40 -8.50 8.73
N PHE A 93 5.40 -9.36 8.62
CA PHE A 93 5.28 -10.59 7.86
C PHE A 93 6.37 -11.56 8.31
N ARG A 94 6.17 -12.84 8.00
CA ARG A 94 7.23 -13.82 8.13
C ARG A 94 7.60 -14.34 6.75
N ASN A 95 8.86 -14.76 6.59
CA ASN A 95 9.30 -15.38 5.35
C ASN A 95 9.05 -16.90 5.41
N GLU A 96 9.45 -17.61 4.36
CA GLU A 96 9.27 -19.06 4.25
C GLU A 96 10.03 -19.84 5.32
N LYS A 97 11.08 -19.24 5.88
CA LYS A 97 11.89 -19.84 6.95
C LYS A 97 11.32 -19.59 8.34
N GLY A 98 10.21 -18.86 8.43
CA GLY A 98 9.60 -18.51 9.71
C GLY A 98 10.22 -17.31 10.40
N GLU A 99 11.10 -16.59 9.74
CA GLU A 99 11.71 -15.38 10.28
C GLU A 99 10.76 -14.20 10.15
N TRP A 100 10.61 -13.42 11.23
CA TRP A 100 9.70 -12.28 11.27
C TRP A 100 10.40 -10.96 10.99
N PHE A 101 9.66 -10.08 10.33
CA PHE A 101 10.13 -8.73 9.98
C PHE A 101 9.03 -7.70 10.22
N ARG A 102 9.45 -6.48 10.54
CA ARG A 102 8.58 -5.32 10.51
C ARG A 102 9.16 -4.33 9.51
N ALA A 103 8.36 -3.97 8.52
CA ALA A 103 8.75 -2.97 7.53
C ALA A 103 8.21 -1.61 7.94
N TYR A 104 9.06 -0.59 7.84
CA TYR A 104 8.71 0.80 8.10
C TYR A 104 8.78 1.55 6.79
N GLY A 105 7.70 2.24 6.43
CA GLY A 105 7.64 2.90 5.14
C GLY A 105 7.01 4.27 5.15
N ASN A 106 7.36 5.01 4.12
CA ASN A 106 6.74 6.29 3.77
C ASN A 106 6.32 6.20 2.32
N GLU A 107 5.11 6.66 2.03
CA GLU A 107 4.56 6.65 0.67
C GLU A 107 4.11 8.04 0.27
N ASN A 108 4.27 8.33 -1.01
CA ASN A 108 3.68 9.51 -1.63
C ASN A 108 2.74 9.03 -2.73
N TRP A 109 1.49 9.48 -2.68
CA TRP A 109 0.44 9.11 -3.63
C TRP A 109 -0.03 10.32 -4.41
N GLU A 110 -0.31 10.12 -5.69
CA GLU A 110 -0.94 11.12 -6.53
C GLU A 110 -2.10 10.46 -7.28
N TYR A 111 -3.26 11.12 -7.27
CA TYR A 111 -4.49 10.61 -7.88
C TYR A 111 -4.85 11.40 -9.14
N ASP A 112 -5.53 10.74 -10.07
CA ASP A 112 -6.15 11.44 -11.18
C ASP A 112 -7.53 11.98 -10.75
N GLU A 113 -8.21 12.69 -11.65
CA GLU A 113 -9.50 13.32 -11.37
C GLU A 113 -10.61 12.29 -11.09
N ASN A 114 -10.42 11.03 -11.47
CA ASN A 114 -11.38 9.95 -11.27
C ASN A 114 -11.13 9.16 -9.97
N GLY A 115 -10.19 9.62 -9.15
CA GLY A 115 -9.91 8.98 -7.87
C GLY A 115 -9.08 7.72 -7.97
N LEU A 116 -8.42 7.51 -9.09
CA LEU A 116 -7.48 6.39 -9.29
C LEU A 116 -6.07 6.90 -9.07
N MET A 117 -5.25 6.10 -8.37
CA MET A 117 -3.88 6.49 -8.08
C MET A 117 -3.02 6.33 -9.34
N GLN A 118 -2.43 7.42 -9.79
CA GLN A 118 -1.61 7.44 -11.01
C GLN A 118 -0.12 7.36 -10.71
N ARG A 119 0.31 7.70 -9.49
CA ARG A 119 1.70 7.57 -9.05
C ARG A 119 1.74 7.12 -7.60
N ARG A 120 2.65 6.19 -7.33
CA ARG A 120 2.93 5.73 -5.96
C ARG A 120 4.43 5.57 -5.81
N PHE A 121 5.00 6.26 -4.83
CA PHE A 121 6.42 6.15 -4.51
C PHE A 121 6.55 5.73 -3.05
N ALA A 122 7.16 4.57 -2.82
CA ALA A 122 7.30 4.01 -1.47
C ALA A 122 8.76 3.70 -1.15
N SER A 123 9.21 4.29 -0.05
CA SER A 123 10.53 3.99 0.53
C SER A 123 10.30 3.15 1.78
N ILE A 124 10.97 2.01 1.89
CA ILE A 124 10.68 1.00 2.90
C ILE A 124 11.99 0.42 3.45
N ASN A 125 12.06 0.28 4.77
CA ASN A 125 13.17 -0.37 5.46
C ASN A 125 12.63 -1.53 6.30
N ASP A 126 13.31 -2.67 6.24
CA ASP A 126 12.93 -3.84 7.01
C ASP A 126 13.77 -3.95 8.28
N LEU A 127 13.10 -4.34 9.37
CA LEU A 127 13.72 -4.64 10.64
C LEU A 127 13.42 -6.10 10.99
N ALA A 128 14.45 -6.90 11.23
CA ALA A 128 14.25 -8.26 11.74
C ALA A 128 13.74 -8.17 13.17
N ILE A 129 12.68 -8.91 13.47
CA ILE A 129 12.07 -8.96 14.80
C ILE A 129 11.90 -10.42 15.24
N THR A 130 11.57 -10.61 16.50
CA THR A 130 11.15 -11.93 16.98
C THR A 130 9.63 -12.04 16.90
N GLU A 131 9.09 -13.24 16.95
CA GLU A 131 7.65 -13.44 16.96
C GLU A 131 6.99 -12.72 18.13
N SER A 132 7.64 -12.70 19.29
CA SER A 132 7.11 -12.03 20.48
C SER A 132 7.09 -10.49 20.35
N ASP A 133 7.86 -9.94 19.43
CA ASP A 133 7.91 -8.48 19.19
C ASP A 133 6.79 -8.00 18.25
N ARG A 134 5.97 -8.89 17.71
CA ARG A 134 4.90 -8.52 16.78
C ARG A 134 3.88 -7.59 17.43
N LYS A 135 3.59 -6.49 16.74
CA LYS A 135 2.56 -5.52 17.16
C LYS A 135 1.18 -5.87 16.65
N PHE A 136 1.10 -6.56 15.49
CA PHE A 136 -0.15 -6.72 14.75
C PHE A 136 -0.72 -8.13 14.78
N LYS A 137 -0.24 -8.98 15.68
CA LYS A 137 -0.63 -10.40 15.70
C LYS A 137 -2.09 -10.64 16.04
N ASN A 138 -2.76 -9.67 16.67
CA ASN A 138 -4.16 -9.77 17.05
C ASN A 138 -5.10 -8.96 16.15
N LEU A 139 -4.59 -8.37 15.08
CA LEU A 139 -5.40 -7.64 14.11
C LEU A 139 -5.94 -8.60 13.06
N LEU A 140 -7.21 -8.42 12.70
CA LEU A 140 -7.90 -9.26 11.71
C LEU A 140 -8.11 -8.51 10.41
#